data_58a8097ef3fb4573d95685d48deb35ca
#
_entry.id   58a8097ef3fb4573d95685d48deb35ca
#
_cell.length_a   1.000
_cell.length_b   1.000
_cell.length_c   1.000
_cell.angle_alpha   90.00
_cell.angle_beta   90.00
_cell.angle_gamma   90.00
#
_symmetry.space_group_name_H-M   'P 1'
#
loop_
_entity.id
_entity.type
_entity.pdbx_description
1 polymer ?
#
loop_
_entity_poly.entity_id
_entity_poly.type
_entity_poly.pdbx_seq_one_letter_code
_entity_poly.pdbx_strand_id
1 'polypeptide(L)'
;FGGLDAEYNIENRFYKAKFLGSGARYFRDFNMEVKKKWSKTFSTVFTYQNVFIDKSIALGGFIGTQGEIRSNVGVVEGTYKLDAGKSIRAVGQHLWTKQDQKNWMAFVLEYNFNSNWAVYAYDNWNYRALGYDGEDSQTHYYSLGGSYTKGTSRVSMNYGRQRGGLICVGGVCRFVP
;
A
#
# COMPACT_ATOMS: atom_id res chain seq x y z
N PHE A 1 5.67 -21.12 4.08
CA PHE A 1 5.53 -21.33 5.53
C PHE A 1 4.92 -22.68 5.71
N GLY A 2 5.71 -23.60 6.31
CA GLY A 2 5.37 -24.97 6.44
C GLY A 2 4.05 -25.15 7.14
N GLY A 3 3.08 -25.67 6.40
CA GLY A 3 1.83 -26.04 6.99
C GLY A 3 2.08 -27.12 8.00
N LEU A 4 1.67 -26.90 9.23
CA LEU A 4 1.30 -27.98 10.10
C LEU A 4 0.19 -28.73 9.36
N ASP A 5 0.26 -30.06 9.35
CA ASP A 5 -0.81 -30.92 8.84
C ASP A 5 -2.04 -30.75 9.72
N ALA A 6 -2.75 -29.66 9.56
CA ALA A 6 -4.00 -29.40 10.23
C ALA A 6 -5.15 -29.77 9.30
N GLU A 7 -5.86 -30.83 9.63
CA GLU A 7 -7.16 -31.11 9.02
C GLU A 7 -8.20 -30.22 9.70
N TYR A 8 -8.81 -29.35 8.92
CA TYR A 8 -9.83 -28.45 9.38
C TYR A 8 -11.18 -28.83 8.78
N ASN A 9 -12.16 -29.10 9.63
CA ASN A 9 -13.50 -29.47 9.18
C ASN A 9 -14.47 -28.30 9.39
N ILE A 10 -14.91 -27.67 8.31
CA ILE A 10 -15.97 -26.68 8.31
C ILE A 10 -17.06 -27.13 7.36
N GLU A 11 -18.26 -27.32 7.84
CA GLU A 11 -19.42 -27.73 7.04
C GLU A 11 -19.16 -28.94 6.15
N ASN A 12 -18.54 -30.00 6.69
CA ASN A 12 -18.14 -31.22 5.95
C ASN A 12 -17.08 -30.98 4.84
N ARG A 13 -16.39 -29.87 4.81
CA ARG A 13 -15.25 -29.62 3.94
C ARG A 13 -13.95 -29.79 4.71
N PHE A 14 -13.12 -30.72 4.26
CA PHE A 14 -11.78 -30.93 4.81
C PHE A 14 -10.76 -30.10 4.05
N TYR A 15 -10.05 -29.21 4.75
CA TYR A 15 -8.94 -28.46 4.20
C TYR A 15 -7.63 -29.09 4.68
N LYS A 16 -6.88 -29.68 3.77
CA LYS A 16 -5.52 -30.20 4.05
C LYS A 16 -4.48 -29.14 3.70
N ALA A 17 -3.72 -28.67 4.67
CA ALA A 17 -2.51 -27.93 4.41
C ALA A 17 -1.44 -28.91 3.90
N LYS A 18 -0.88 -28.65 2.73
CA LYS A 18 0.19 -29.47 2.15
C LYS A 18 1.52 -28.76 2.28
N PHE A 19 2.61 -29.53 2.31
CA PHE A 19 3.97 -29.02 2.21
C PHE A 19 4.08 -28.09 0.97
N LEU A 20 4.75 -26.97 1.11
CA LEU A 20 4.83 -25.89 0.11
C LEU A 20 3.51 -25.13 -0.16
N GLY A 21 2.55 -25.14 0.76
CA GLY A 21 1.35 -24.33 0.66
C GLY A 21 0.39 -24.70 -0.48
N SER A 22 0.44 -25.93 -0.98
CA SER A 22 -0.47 -26.41 -2.03
C SER A 22 -1.85 -26.86 -1.51
N GLY A 23 -2.17 -26.58 -0.24
CA GLY A 23 -3.46 -26.87 0.41
C GLY A 23 -4.42 -25.67 0.40
N ALA A 24 -5.11 -25.46 1.53
CA ALA A 24 -5.95 -24.29 1.73
C ALA A 24 -5.11 -23.01 1.65
N ARG A 25 -5.51 -22.11 0.76
CA ARG A 25 -4.74 -20.90 0.46
C ARG A 25 -5.38 -19.71 1.16
N TYR A 26 -4.71 -19.13 2.16
CA TYR A 26 -5.18 -17.97 2.88
C TYR A 26 -4.40 -16.68 2.54
N PHE A 27 -3.16 -16.80 2.09
CA PHE A 27 -2.33 -15.68 1.67
C PHE A 27 -1.38 -16.10 0.56
N ARG A 28 -1.21 -15.23 -0.41
CA ARG A 28 -0.16 -15.33 -1.43
C ARG A 28 0.26 -13.93 -1.84
N ASP A 29 1.54 -13.69 -1.83
CA ASP A 29 2.16 -12.48 -2.33
C ASP A 29 3.22 -12.82 -3.37
N PHE A 30 3.16 -12.09 -4.48
CA PHE A 30 4.20 -12.07 -5.50
C PHE A 30 4.60 -10.63 -5.73
N ASN A 31 5.88 -10.32 -5.56
CA ASN A 31 6.43 -8.98 -5.73
C ASN A 31 7.62 -9.02 -6.68
N MET A 32 7.62 -8.10 -7.64
CA MET A 32 8.71 -7.92 -8.60
C MET A 32 9.08 -6.44 -8.64
N GLU A 33 10.34 -6.13 -8.49
CA GLU A 33 10.87 -4.77 -8.55
C GLU A 33 12.00 -4.67 -9.57
N VAL A 34 11.94 -3.63 -10.41
CA VAL A 34 12.97 -3.31 -11.38
C VAL A 34 13.45 -1.88 -11.16
N LYS A 35 14.71 -1.72 -10.81
CA LYS A 35 15.38 -0.43 -10.65
C LYS A 35 16.25 -0.14 -11.86
N LYS A 36 16.10 1.06 -12.43
CA LYS A 36 16.92 1.50 -13.56
C LYS A 36 17.46 2.90 -13.34
N LYS A 37 18.79 3.04 -13.45
CA LYS A 37 19.48 4.32 -13.58
C LYS A 37 19.61 4.66 -15.05
N TRP A 38 18.97 5.74 -15.48
CA TRP A 38 19.03 6.23 -16.85
C TRP A 38 20.21 7.20 -17.06
N SER A 39 20.51 7.97 -16.02
CA SER A 39 21.63 8.90 -15.99
C SER A 39 22.17 9.06 -14.57
N LYS A 40 23.15 9.94 -14.37
CA LYS A 40 23.66 10.33 -13.05
C LYS A 40 22.60 11.05 -12.20
N THR A 41 21.64 11.69 -12.87
CA THR A 41 20.60 12.52 -12.26
C THR A 41 19.22 11.89 -12.25
N PHE A 42 18.95 10.91 -13.12
CA PHE A 42 17.62 10.31 -13.24
C PHE A 42 17.62 8.80 -13.04
N SER A 43 16.70 8.35 -12.19
CA SER A 43 16.45 6.91 -11.94
C SER A 43 14.95 6.65 -11.79
N THR A 44 14.57 5.41 -12.12
CA THR A 44 13.19 4.92 -11.96
C THR A 44 13.19 3.59 -11.23
N VAL A 45 12.08 3.36 -10.52
CA VAL A 45 11.74 2.06 -9.92
C VAL A 45 10.36 1.68 -10.41
N PHE A 46 10.22 0.45 -10.91
CA PHE A 46 8.94 -0.15 -11.27
C PHE A 46 8.70 -1.31 -10.34
N THR A 47 7.57 -1.31 -9.65
CA THR A 47 7.17 -2.40 -8.77
C THR A 47 5.82 -2.94 -9.21
N TYR A 48 5.71 -4.25 -9.29
CA TYR A 48 4.46 -4.96 -9.49
C TYR A 48 4.25 -5.93 -8.34
N GLN A 49 3.06 -5.91 -7.76
CA GLN A 49 2.68 -6.81 -6.67
C GLN A 49 1.34 -7.46 -7.00
N ASN A 50 1.25 -8.79 -6.80
CA ASN A 50 0.01 -9.55 -6.88
C ASN A 50 -0.26 -10.18 -5.52
N VAL A 51 -1.37 -9.83 -4.91
CA VAL A 51 -1.74 -10.25 -3.55
C VAL A 51 -3.07 -11.00 -3.59
N PHE A 52 -3.11 -12.11 -2.90
CA PHE A 52 -4.29 -12.86 -2.57
C PHE A 52 -4.41 -12.98 -1.05
N ILE A 53 -5.56 -12.61 -0.50
CA ILE A 53 -5.85 -12.71 0.94
C ILE A 53 -7.25 -13.29 1.11
N ASP A 54 -7.38 -14.31 1.96
CA ASP A 54 -8.66 -14.74 2.50
C ASP A 54 -9.00 -13.87 3.72
N LYS A 55 -10.07 -13.07 3.61
CA LYS A 55 -10.51 -12.15 4.68
C LYS A 55 -10.83 -12.86 5.99
N SER A 56 -11.27 -14.10 5.92
CA SER A 56 -11.69 -14.87 7.08
C SER A 56 -10.58 -14.99 8.11
N ILE A 57 -9.34 -15.22 7.66
CA ILE A 57 -8.17 -15.32 8.55
C ILE A 57 -7.84 -13.98 9.19
N ALA A 58 -7.85 -12.90 8.42
CA ALA A 58 -7.55 -11.54 8.92
C ALA A 58 -8.56 -11.06 9.97
N LEU A 59 -9.79 -11.56 9.91
CA LEU A 59 -10.87 -11.21 10.83
C LEU A 59 -11.10 -12.26 11.93
N GLY A 60 -10.20 -13.23 12.07
CA GLY A 60 -10.27 -14.28 13.10
C GLY A 60 -11.34 -15.35 12.85
N GLY A 61 -11.81 -15.47 11.60
CA GLY A 61 -12.76 -16.48 11.17
C GLY A 61 -12.09 -17.72 10.54
N PHE A 62 -12.93 -18.53 9.89
CA PHE A 62 -12.49 -19.74 9.21
C PHE A 62 -12.28 -19.51 7.73
N ILE A 63 -11.30 -20.20 7.12
CA ILE A 63 -10.96 -20.07 5.70
C ILE A 63 -12.20 -20.20 4.81
N GLY A 64 -12.40 -19.25 3.90
CA GLY A 64 -13.48 -19.24 2.91
C GLY A 64 -14.84 -18.73 3.38
N THR A 65 -14.99 -18.34 4.65
CA THR A 65 -16.29 -17.89 5.19
C THR A 65 -16.62 -16.43 4.90
N GLN A 66 -15.59 -15.57 4.72
CA GLN A 66 -15.78 -14.12 4.57
C GLN A 66 -15.29 -13.57 3.21
N GLY A 67 -14.95 -14.46 2.30
CA GLY A 67 -14.56 -14.12 0.94
C GLY A 67 -13.07 -13.80 0.77
N GLU A 68 -12.69 -13.73 -0.48
CA GLU A 68 -11.31 -13.56 -0.92
C GLU A 68 -11.10 -12.15 -1.50
N ILE A 69 -9.92 -11.59 -1.28
CA ILE A 69 -9.44 -10.39 -1.98
C ILE A 69 -8.32 -10.81 -2.91
N ARG A 70 -8.44 -10.39 -4.17
CA ARG A 70 -7.38 -10.50 -5.17
C ARG A 70 -7.07 -9.12 -5.69
N SER A 71 -5.83 -8.68 -5.49
CA SER A 71 -5.39 -7.37 -5.89
C SER A 71 -4.09 -7.42 -6.69
N ASN A 72 -3.97 -6.48 -7.61
CA ASN A 72 -2.73 -6.17 -8.30
C ASN A 72 -2.36 -4.72 -7.99
N VAL A 73 -1.11 -4.48 -7.71
CA VAL A 73 -0.58 -3.13 -7.47
C VAL A 73 0.56 -2.89 -8.44
N GLY A 74 0.46 -1.79 -9.18
CA GLY A 74 1.54 -1.28 -9.99
C GLY A 74 2.05 0.02 -9.39
N VAL A 75 3.37 0.16 -9.24
CA VAL A 75 4.02 1.39 -8.76
C VAL A 75 5.09 1.80 -9.74
N VAL A 76 5.09 3.09 -10.06
CA VAL A 76 6.13 3.74 -10.86
C VAL A 76 6.69 4.88 -10.04
N GLU A 77 7.98 4.84 -9.77
CA GLU A 77 8.70 5.89 -9.07
C GLU A 77 9.75 6.50 -9.99
N GLY A 78 9.82 7.81 -10.04
CA GLY A 78 10.85 8.57 -10.71
C GLY A 78 11.56 9.49 -9.73
N THR A 79 12.89 9.49 -9.72
CA THR A 79 13.70 10.41 -8.94
C THR A 79 14.63 11.18 -9.86
N TYR A 80 14.55 12.50 -9.79
CA TYR A 80 15.41 13.41 -10.55
C TYR A 80 16.21 14.29 -9.59
N LYS A 81 17.55 14.25 -9.71
CA LYS A 81 18.48 15.09 -8.98
C LYS A 81 18.73 16.35 -9.78
N LEU A 82 18.36 17.50 -9.23
CA LEU A 82 18.52 18.80 -9.87
C LEU A 82 19.93 19.37 -9.67
N ASP A 83 20.44 19.30 -8.43
CA ASP A 83 21.73 19.85 -8.01
C ASP A 83 22.14 19.22 -6.66
N ALA A 84 23.28 19.63 -6.10
CA ALA A 84 23.76 19.16 -4.82
C ALA A 84 22.71 19.36 -3.70
N GLY A 85 22.09 18.25 -3.29
CA GLY A 85 21.08 18.22 -2.24
C GLY A 85 19.65 18.56 -2.68
N LYS A 86 19.42 18.91 -3.97
CA LYS A 86 18.06 19.13 -4.50
C LYS A 86 17.57 17.96 -5.31
N SER A 87 16.35 17.51 -5.08
CA SER A 87 15.77 16.42 -5.85
C SER A 87 14.25 16.49 -5.87
N ILE A 88 13.67 15.97 -6.94
CA ILE A 88 12.24 15.70 -7.09
C ILE A 88 12.05 14.20 -7.14
N ARG A 89 11.10 13.70 -6.37
CA ARG A 89 10.64 12.32 -6.42
C ARG A 89 9.14 12.32 -6.68
N ALA A 90 8.73 11.60 -7.73
CA ALA A 90 7.34 11.40 -8.07
C ALA A 90 7.02 9.91 -8.03
N VAL A 91 5.89 9.55 -7.42
CA VAL A 91 5.40 8.17 -7.35
C VAL A 91 3.97 8.14 -7.83
N GLY A 92 3.68 7.27 -8.77
CA GLY A 92 2.33 6.90 -9.17
C GLY A 92 2.08 5.44 -8.78
N GLN A 93 0.96 5.19 -8.14
CA GLN A 93 0.56 3.84 -7.73
C GLN A 93 -0.87 3.57 -8.16
N HIS A 94 -1.14 2.36 -8.63
CA HIS A 94 -2.48 1.92 -8.97
C HIS A 94 -2.76 0.55 -8.38
N LEU A 95 -3.88 0.44 -7.67
CA LEU A 95 -4.42 -0.80 -7.13
C LEU A 95 -5.65 -1.23 -7.96
N TRP A 96 -5.57 -2.43 -8.51
CA TRP A 96 -6.69 -3.09 -9.19
C TRP A 96 -7.25 -4.18 -8.31
N THR A 97 -8.52 -4.08 -7.94
CA THR A 97 -9.25 -5.13 -7.26
C THR A 97 -10.74 -5.04 -7.58
N LYS A 98 -11.42 -6.18 -7.63
CA LYS A 98 -12.88 -6.24 -7.82
C LYS A 98 -13.64 -6.31 -6.49
N GLN A 99 -12.93 -6.65 -5.43
CA GLN A 99 -13.46 -6.86 -4.09
C GLN A 99 -13.20 -5.63 -3.21
N ASP A 100 -13.90 -5.57 -2.07
CA ASP A 100 -13.77 -4.54 -1.05
C ASP A 100 -14.04 -3.13 -1.59
N GLN A 101 -13.13 -2.19 -1.40
CA GLN A 101 -13.24 -0.79 -1.82
C GLN A 101 -12.92 -0.57 -3.31
N LYS A 102 -12.79 -1.64 -4.11
CA LYS A 102 -12.43 -1.60 -5.54
C LYS A 102 -11.11 -0.87 -5.81
N ASN A 103 -11.01 -0.13 -6.92
CA ASN A 103 -9.77 0.39 -7.46
C ASN A 103 -9.34 1.71 -6.81
N TRP A 104 -8.03 1.87 -6.64
CA TRP A 104 -7.41 3.07 -6.07
C TRP A 104 -6.26 3.55 -6.94
N MET A 105 -6.05 4.85 -6.94
CA MET A 105 -4.89 5.49 -7.52
C MET A 105 -4.25 6.41 -6.47
N ALA A 106 -2.93 6.37 -6.35
CA ALA A 106 -2.22 7.25 -5.43
C ALA A 106 -1.07 7.97 -6.16
N PHE A 107 -0.86 9.20 -5.78
CA PHE A 107 0.23 10.04 -6.26
C PHE A 107 0.97 10.63 -5.08
N VAL A 108 2.31 10.63 -5.16
CA VAL A 108 3.19 11.34 -4.23
C VAL A 108 4.13 12.19 -5.04
N LEU A 109 4.24 13.45 -4.67
CA LEU A 109 5.28 14.34 -5.16
C LEU A 109 6.07 14.85 -3.98
N GLU A 110 7.37 14.63 -3.99
CA GLU A 110 8.29 15.07 -2.96
C GLU A 110 9.36 15.97 -3.57
N TYR A 111 9.64 17.08 -2.93
CA TYR A 111 10.71 17.99 -3.30
C TYR A 111 11.65 18.22 -2.13
N ASN A 112 12.91 17.87 -2.31
CA ASN A 112 13.99 18.15 -1.38
C ASN A 112 14.71 19.42 -1.84
N PHE A 113 14.62 20.49 -1.06
CA PHE A 113 15.30 21.77 -1.33
C PHE A 113 16.80 21.69 -1.08
N ASN A 114 17.17 20.91 -0.08
CA ASN A 114 18.53 20.60 0.34
C ASN A 114 18.50 19.40 1.28
N SER A 115 19.63 19.09 1.92
CA SER A 115 19.74 17.98 2.89
C SER A 115 18.88 18.16 4.15
N ASN A 116 18.37 19.36 4.41
CA ASN A 116 17.64 19.70 5.63
C ASN A 116 16.14 19.83 5.41
N TRP A 117 15.70 20.39 4.29
CA TRP A 117 14.31 20.71 4.00
C TRP A 117 13.72 19.83 2.93
N ALA A 118 12.58 19.23 3.23
CA ALA A 118 11.75 18.52 2.29
C ALA A 118 10.26 18.90 2.42
N VAL A 119 9.55 18.93 1.30
CA VAL A 119 8.10 19.05 1.26
C VAL A 119 7.52 17.95 0.41
N TYR A 120 6.27 17.58 0.68
CA TYR A 120 5.56 16.59 -0.12
C TYR A 120 4.08 16.94 -0.27
N ALA A 121 3.53 16.46 -1.37
CA ALA A 121 2.10 16.37 -1.61
C ALA A 121 1.74 14.91 -1.89
N TYR A 122 0.64 14.46 -1.33
CA TYR A 122 0.11 13.11 -1.51
C TYR A 122 -1.37 13.18 -1.78
N ASP A 123 -1.86 12.39 -2.73
CA ASP A 123 -3.29 12.15 -2.95
C ASP A 123 -3.52 10.66 -3.18
N ASN A 124 -4.50 10.10 -2.49
CA ASN A 124 -4.97 8.74 -2.67
C ASN A 124 -6.45 8.78 -3.03
N TRP A 125 -6.73 8.47 -4.25
CA TRP A 125 -8.05 8.57 -4.87
C TRP A 125 -8.69 7.19 -5.02
N ASN A 126 -9.80 6.98 -4.33
CA ASN A 126 -10.69 5.86 -4.59
C ASN A 126 -11.72 6.30 -5.64
N TYR A 127 -11.54 5.88 -6.85
CA TYR A 127 -12.39 6.32 -7.96
C TYR A 127 -13.51 5.33 -8.30
N ARG A 128 -13.60 4.20 -7.59
CA ARG A 128 -14.61 3.16 -7.81
C ARG A 128 -15.14 2.53 -6.52
N ALA A 129 -15.17 3.25 -5.41
CA ALA A 129 -15.86 2.78 -4.23
C ALA A 129 -17.38 2.70 -4.51
N LEU A 130 -18.04 1.69 -3.97
CA LEU A 130 -19.49 1.69 -3.88
C LEU A 130 -19.88 2.60 -2.71
N GLY A 131 -20.65 3.65 -2.99
CA GLY A 131 -21.34 4.42 -1.99
C GLY A 131 -22.36 3.58 -1.24
N TYR A 132 -22.87 4.11 -0.12
CA TYR A 132 -23.90 3.46 0.68
C TYR A 132 -25.16 3.16 -0.13
N ASP A 133 -25.44 3.96 -1.16
CA ASP A 133 -26.61 3.88 -2.05
C ASP A 133 -26.35 3.06 -3.33
N GLY A 134 -25.21 2.37 -3.42
CA GLY A 134 -24.84 1.59 -4.59
C GLY A 134 -24.31 2.41 -5.77
N GLU A 135 -24.26 3.74 -5.65
CA GLU A 135 -23.63 4.62 -6.63
C GLU A 135 -22.09 4.67 -6.47
N ASP A 136 -21.37 4.96 -7.57
CA ASP A 136 -19.91 5.11 -7.53
C ASP A 136 -19.53 6.33 -6.68
N SER A 137 -19.01 6.09 -5.48
CA SER A 137 -18.50 7.14 -4.60
C SER A 137 -17.01 7.36 -4.88
N GLN A 138 -16.68 8.59 -5.22
CA GLN A 138 -15.28 8.99 -5.42
C GLN A 138 -14.79 9.74 -4.19
N THR A 139 -13.69 9.27 -3.62
CA THR A 139 -13.13 9.89 -2.42
C THR A 139 -11.63 10.14 -2.58
N HIS A 140 -11.22 11.36 -2.28
CA HIS A 140 -9.84 11.78 -2.20
C HIS A 140 -9.36 11.87 -0.76
N TYR A 141 -8.19 11.32 -0.51
CA TYR A 141 -7.46 11.45 0.75
C TYR A 141 -6.12 12.12 0.44
N TYR A 142 -6.07 13.43 0.63
CA TYR A 142 -4.91 14.23 0.30
C TYR A 142 -4.13 14.66 1.56
N SER A 143 -2.85 14.85 1.41
CA SER A 143 -1.99 15.38 2.45
C SER A 143 -0.88 16.25 1.85
N LEU A 144 -0.62 17.36 2.51
CA LEU A 144 0.51 18.24 2.25
C LEU A 144 1.36 18.29 3.50
N GLY A 145 2.66 18.19 3.36
CA GLY A 145 3.55 18.20 4.49
C GLY A 145 4.95 18.66 4.18
N GLY A 146 5.68 18.92 5.23
CA GLY A 146 7.09 19.28 5.14
C GLY A 146 7.86 18.80 6.35
N SER A 147 9.16 18.71 6.22
CA SER A 147 10.06 18.37 7.31
C SER A 147 11.35 19.16 7.24
N TYR A 148 11.87 19.43 8.43
CA TYR A 148 13.19 20.01 8.64
C TYR A 148 14.03 19.06 9.48
N THR A 149 15.23 18.73 8.99
CA THR A 149 16.18 17.84 9.67
C THR A 149 17.48 18.58 9.92
N LYS A 150 17.97 18.55 11.14
CA LYS A 150 19.29 19.11 11.51
C LYS A 150 20.01 18.17 12.49
N GLY A 151 21.12 17.60 12.08
CA GLY A 151 21.81 16.57 12.86
C GLY A 151 20.90 15.38 13.13
N THR A 152 20.69 15.05 14.38
CA THR A 152 19.81 13.94 14.84
C THR A 152 18.35 14.37 15.07
N SER A 153 18.04 15.65 14.94
CA SER A 153 16.69 16.18 15.20
C SER A 153 15.91 16.36 13.90
N ARG A 154 14.64 15.93 13.90
CA ARG A 154 13.71 16.13 12.79
C ARG A 154 12.39 16.67 13.32
N VAL A 155 11.91 17.74 12.70
CA VAL A 155 10.57 18.29 12.90
C VAL A 155 9.79 18.07 11.60
N SER A 156 8.57 17.60 11.70
CA SER A 156 7.68 17.42 10.54
C SER A 156 6.27 17.89 10.87
N MET A 157 5.62 18.49 9.88
CA MET A 157 4.24 18.92 9.94
C MET A 157 3.52 18.43 8.69
N ASN A 158 2.29 17.99 8.86
CA ASN A 158 1.43 17.61 7.75
C ASN A 158 -0.01 18.06 8.00
N TYR A 159 -0.72 18.37 6.93
CA TYR A 159 -2.13 18.71 6.91
C TYR A 159 -2.81 17.97 5.77
N GLY A 160 -4.00 17.42 6.02
CA GLY A 160 -4.75 16.75 4.99
C GLY A 160 -5.94 15.95 5.52
N ARG A 161 -6.68 15.36 4.60
CA ARG A 161 -7.75 14.42 4.86
C ARG A 161 -7.20 13.00 4.86
N GLN A 162 -7.31 12.30 5.97
CA GLN A 162 -6.85 10.92 6.10
C GLN A 162 -8.05 9.96 6.13
N ARG A 163 -7.83 8.75 5.65
CA ARG A 163 -8.81 7.66 5.81
C ARG A 163 -8.89 7.27 7.28
N GLY A 164 -10.09 7.06 7.80
CA GLY A 164 -10.29 6.50 9.15
C GLY A 164 -9.65 5.11 9.28
N GLY A 165 -9.21 4.78 10.47
CA GLY A 165 -8.57 3.51 10.79
C GLY A 165 -7.29 3.65 11.60
N LEU A 166 -6.57 2.54 11.77
CA LEU A 166 -5.30 2.53 12.49
C LEU A 166 -4.17 3.07 11.59
N ILE A 167 -3.57 4.16 11.97
CA ILE A 167 -2.44 4.77 11.26
C ILE A 167 -1.19 4.66 12.13
N CYS A 168 -0.14 4.07 11.56
CA CYS A 168 1.15 3.92 12.22
C CYS A 168 2.20 4.79 11.50
N VAL A 169 2.81 5.73 12.21
CA VAL A 169 3.86 6.62 11.72
C VAL A 169 4.99 6.68 12.73
N GLY A 170 6.22 6.42 12.28
CA GLY A 170 7.40 6.50 13.14
C GLY A 170 7.39 5.53 14.34
N GLY A 171 6.74 4.35 14.21
CA GLY A 171 6.62 3.38 15.28
C GLY A 171 5.48 3.65 16.29
N VAL A 172 4.72 4.72 16.10
CA VAL A 172 3.54 5.03 16.91
C VAL A 172 2.28 4.78 16.08
N CYS A 173 1.38 3.94 16.61
CA CYS A 173 0.10 3.64 15.99
C CYS A 173 -1.02 4.37 16.75
N ARG A 174 -1.90 5.06 16.02
CA ARG A 174 -3.09 5.70 16.56
C ARG A 174 -4.32 5.41 15.72
N PHE A 175 -5.46 5.31 16.35
CA PHE A 175 -6.73 5.23 15.66
C PHE A 175 -7.19 6.65 15.27
N VAL A 176 -7.53 6.83 14.00
CA VAL A 176 -8.11 8.08 13.46
C VAL A 176 -9.55 7.77 13.10
N PRO A 177 -10.52 8.56 13.58
CA PRO A 177 -11.94 8.35 13.31
C PRO A 177 -12.29 8.59 11.84
#